data_5ab9eb79bb4ee208172e324013f1e4af
#
_entry.id   5ab9eb79bb4ee208172e324013f1e4af
#
_cell.length_a   1.000
_cell.length_b   1.000
_cell.length_c   1.000
_cell.angle_alpha   90.00
_cell.angle_beta   90.00
_cell.angle_gamma   90.00
#
_symmetry.space_group_name_H-M   'P 1'
#
loop_
_entity.id
_entity.type
_entity.pdbx_description
1 polymer ?
#
loop_
_entity_poly.entity_id
_entity_poly.type
_entity_poly.pdbx_seq_one_letter_code
_entity_poly.pdbx_strand_id
1 'polypeptide(L)'
;NFVSCPTESIHLQGRFDTYPKRRGVTRVKELNAAGINVCFAEDSIFDPWYSLGNGKLLRTLDFGLHICQMMGYQDFSQALSLITDNSARTLNIEERYGIEVGKPASFNLLEGEDDYSVLRTQGEVLLSVRHGEIIMQREPAKITTPQWLG
;
A
#
# COMPACT_ATOMS: atom_id res chain seq x y z
N ASN A 1 7.46 -15.73 -5.93
CA ASN A 1 6.88 -14.60 -5.21
C ASN A 1 7.95 -13.93 -4.35
N PHE A 2 7.95 -12.60 -4.32
CA PHE A 2 8.78 -11.78 -3.42
C PHE A 2 7.89 -10.87 -2.59
N VAL A 3 8.19 -10.76 -1.30
CA VAL A 3 7.58 -9.77 -0.40
C VAL A 3 8.64 -8.73 -0.09
N SER A 4 8.35 -7.47 -0.37
CA SER A 4 9.23 -6.34 -0.07
C SER A 4 8.62 -5.50 1.03
N CYS A 5 9.42 -5.16 2.05
CA CYS A 5 9.04 -4.32 3.17
C CYS A 5 9.83 -2.99 3.09
N PRO A 6 9.42 -2.05 2.23
CA PRO A 6 10.21 -0.86 1.90
C PRO A 6 10.44 0.07 3.09
N THR A 7 9.49 0.19 3.99
CA THR A 7 9.55 1.08 5.15
C THR A 7 10.64 0.64 6.13
N GLU A 8 10.70 -0.65 6.45
CA GLU A 8 11.72 -1.23 7.32
C GLU A 8 13.08 -1.25 6.63
N SER A 9 13.11 -1.64 5.36
CA SER A 9 14.35 -1.70 4.59
C SER A 9 15.07 -0.36 4.56
N ILE A 10 14.34 0.74 4.31
CA ILE A 10 14.97 2.08 4.25
C ILE A 10 15.39 2.59 5.62
N HIS A 11 14.71 2.18 6.68
CA HIS A 11 15.05 2.56 8.04
C HIS A 11 16.27 1.79 8.55
N LEU A 12 16.30 0.48 8.35
CA LEU A 12 17.30 -0.40 8.95
C LEU A 12 18.61 -0.45 8.16
N GLN A 13 18.54 -0.48 6.83
CA GLN A 13 19.72 -0.62 6.01
C GLN A 13 20.57 0.65 5.98
N GLY A 14 21.86 0.50 6.23
CA GLY A 14 22.81 1.60 6.26
C GLY A 14 22.59 2.61 7.39
N ARG A 15 21.83 2.29 8.43
CA ARG A 15 21.53 3.22 9.52
C ARG A 15 22.77 3.69 10.29
N PHE A 16 23.81 2.88 10.32
CA PHE A 16 25.09 3.20 10.97
C PHE A 16 26.12 3.79 10.02
N ASP A 17 25.79 3.94 8.72
CA ASP A 17 26.70 4.54 7.76
C ASP A 17 26.84 6.04 8.03
N THR A 18 28.01 6.56 7.73
CA THR A 18 28.23 7.99 7.52
C THR A 18 27.69 8.42 6.15
N TYR A 19 27.97 9.61 5.67
CA TYR A 19 27.54 10.02 4.33
C TYR A 19 28.53 9.54 3.24
N PRO A 20 28.00 9.12 2.05
CA PRO A 20 26.58 8.93 1.72
C PRO A 20 25.99 7.69 2.39
N LYS A 21 24.76 7.79 2.91
CA LYS A 21 24.06 6.66 3.51
C LYS A 21 23.51 5.71 2.44
N ARG A 22 23.84 4.45 2.53
CA ARG A 22 23.25 3.41 1.68
C ARG A 22 21.81 3.15 2.06
N ARG A 23 20.98 2.86 1.04
CA ARG A 23 19.57 2.46 1.21
C ARG A 23 19.31 1.28 0.29
N GLY A 24 19.33 0.08 0.86
CA GLY A 24 19.02 -1.14 0.12
C GLY A 24 17.52 -1.36 0.06
N VAL A 25 17.01 -1.59 -1.16
CA VAL A 25 15.63 -1.97 -1.40
C VAL A 25 15.57 -3.10 -2.41
N THR A 26 14.48 -3.85 -2.38
CA THR A 26 14.20 -4.89 -3.37
C THR A 26 14.12 -4.28 -4.77
N ARG A 27 14.66 -4.97 -5.76
CA ARG A 27 14.65 -4.54 -7.17
C ARG A 27 13.28 -4.78 -7.81
N VAL A 28 12.26 -4.09 -7.31
CA VAL A 28 10.84 -4.32 -7.63
C VAL A 28 10.56 -4.13 -9.12
N LYS A 29 11.08 -3.06 -9.73
CA LYS A 29 10.87 -2.78 -11.17
C LYS A 29 11.39 -3.91 -12.06
N GLU A 30 12.61 -4.35 -11.78
CA GLU A 30 13.25 -5.38 -12.58
C GLU A 30 12.60 -6.75 -12.38
N LEU A 31 12.17 -7.06 -11.15
CA LEU A 31 11.44 -8.29 -10.86
C LEU A 31 10.08 -8.31 -11.56
N ASN A 32 9.33 -7.21 -11.49
CA ASN A 32 8.06 -7.07 -12.20
C ASN A 32 8.24 -7.15 -13.73
N ALA A 33 9.27 -6.50 -14.26
CA ALA A 33 9.59 -6.57 -15.70
C ALA A 33 9.97 -7.99 -16.15
N ALA A 34 10.51 -8.81 -15.25
CA ALA A 34 10.79 -10.22 -15.48
C ALA A 34 9.58 -11.13 -15.27
N GLY A 35 8.38 -10.60 -15.01
CA GLY A 35 7.17 -11.37 -14.75
C GLY A 35 7.14 -12.05 -13.38
N ILE A 36 8.01 -11.66 -12.47
CA ILE A 36 8.06 -12.21 -11.12
C ILE A 36 7.07 -11.44 -10.23
N ASN A 37 6.22 -12.17 -9.54
CA ASN A 37 5.27 -11.57 -8.61
C ASN A 37 5.98 -10.93 -7.41
N VAL A 38 5.75 -9.64 -7.21
CA VAL A 38 6.24 -8.86 -6.06
C VAL A 38 5.06 -8.20 -5.38
N CYS A 39 5.01 -8.26 -4.06
CA CYS A 39 4.07 -7.47 -3.27
C CYS A 39 4.80 -6.66 -2.20
N PHE A 40 4.15 -5.59 -1.75
CA PHE A 40 4.60 -4.81 -0.59
C PHE A 40 3.88 -5.26 0.67
N ALA A 41 4.61 -5.29 1.76
CA ALA A 41 4.09 -5.58 3.09
C ALA A 41 4.76 -4.67 4.14
N GLU A 42 4.18 -4.60 5.30
CA GLU A 42 4.77 -3.98 6.47
C GLU A 42 5.19 -5.10 7.44
N ASP A 43 6.47 -5.15 7.79
CA ASP A 43 7.05 -6.17 8.65
C ASP A 43 6.79 -5.86 10.13
N SER A 44 6.91 -4.58 10.48
CA SER A 44 6.86 -4.10 11.85
C SER A 44 5.69 -3.13 12.06
N ILE A 45 4.80 -3.43 13.01
CA ILE A 45 3.68 -2.58 13.37
C ILE A 45 3.85 -2.16 14.83
N PHE A 46 4.23 -0.89 15.04
CA PHE A 46 4.40 -0.28 16.36
C PHE A 46 5.28 -1.12 17.30
N ASP A 47 6.45 -1.51 16.83
CA ASP A 47 7.41 -2.33 17.57
C ASP A 47 8.80 -1.65 17.65
N PRO A 48 9.76 -2.23 18.42
CA PRO A 48 11.09 -1.63 18.58
C PRO A 48 11.93 -1.52 17.31
N TRP A 49 11.62 -2.29 16.27
CA TRP A 49 12.36 -2.31 15.02
C TRP A 49 11.92 -1.19 14.08
N TYR A 50 10.62 -0.91 14.05
CA TYR A 50 10.05 0.19 13.30
C TYR A 50 8.85 0.79 14.04
N SER A 51 9.11 1.70 14.95
CA SER A 51 8.12 2.29 15.85
C SER A 51 7.04 3.15 15.16
N LEU A 52 7.23 3.54 13.90
CA LEU A 52 6.27 4.28 13.09
C LEU A 52 5.39 3.38 12.20
N GLY A 53 5.58 2.06 12.24
CA GLY A 53 4.73 1.11 11.55
C GLY A 53 3.31 1.15 12.11
N ASN A 54 2.30 1.25 11.23
CA ASN A 54 0.90 1.40 11.64
C ASN A 54 -0.06 0.45 10.93
N GLY A 55 0.46 -0.47 10.10
CA GLY A 55 -0.33 -1.42 9.34
C GLY A 55 -1.10 -0.82 8.15
N LYS A 56 -0.94 0.47 7.84
CA LYS A 56 -1.60 1.11 6.70
C LYS A 56 -0.84 0.80 5.41
N LEU A 57 -1.24 -0.25 4.69
CA LEU A 57 -0.56 -0.69 3.47
C LEU A 57 -0.50 0.37 2.38
N LEU A 58 -1.46 1.30 2.32
CA LEU A 58 -1.41 2.41 1.38
C LEU A 58 -0.20 3.32 1.62
N ARG A 59 0.16 3.54 2.89
CA ARG A 59 1.39 4.26 3.27
C ARG A 59 2.64 3.48 2.86
N THR A 60 2.65 2.17 3.09
CA THR A 60 3.76 1.30 2.68
C THR A 60 3.93 1.31 1.16
N LEU A 61 2.82 1.32 0.42
CA LEU A 61 2.81 1.45 -1.03
C LEU A 61 3.42 2.77 -1.48
N ASP A 62 2.99 3.90 -0.91
CA ASP A 62 3.54 5.22 -1.22
C ASP A 62 5.07 5.27 -1.01
N PHE A 63 5.54 4.81 0.14
CA PHE A 63 6.97 4.66 0.41
C PHE A 63 7.68 3.78 -0.62
N GLY A 64 7.11 2.64 -0.95
CA GLY A 64 7.66 1.69 -1.91
C GLY A 64 7.80 2.29 -3.29
N LEU A 65 6.79 3.01 -3.77
CA LEU A 65 6.81 3.67 -5.08
C LEU A 65 7.91 4.72 -5.16
N HIS A 66 8.06 5.55 -4.13
CA HIS A 66 9.12 6.57 -4.07
C HIS A 66 10.52 5.94 -4.08
N ILE A 67 10.77 4.98 -3.21
CA ILE A 67 12.09 4.36 -3.05
C ILE A 67 12.48 3.54 -4.27
N CYS A 68 11.53 2.83 -4.87
CA CYS A 68 11.74 2.04 -6.08
C CYS A 68 11.68 2.88 -7.36
N GLN A 69 11.48 4.20 -7.23
CA GLN A 69 11.37 5.14 -8.37
C GLN A 69 10.28 4.74 -9.37
N MET A 70 9.13 4.33 -8.85
CA MET A 70 7.95 3.91 -9.61
C MET A 70 6.91 5.04 -9.62
N MET A 71 7.28 6.17 -10.24
CA MET A 71 6.50 7.42 -10.22
C MET A 71 5.97 7.81 -11.61
N GLY A 72 5.99 6.90 -12.56
CA GLY A 72 5.38 7.09 -13.88
C GLY A 72 3.89 6.76 -13.91
N TYR A 73 3.15 7.32 -14.86
CA TYR A 73 1.72 7.03 -15.02
C TYR A 73 1.43 5.52 -15.22
N GLN A 74 2.34 4.81 -15.90
CA GLN A 74 2.24 3.36 -16.06
C GLN A 74 2.45 2.62 -14.74
N ASP A 75 3.32 3.13 -13.87
CA ASP A 75 3.53 2.55 -12.55
C ASP A 75 2.27 2.71 -11.68
N PHE A 76 1.63 3.89 -11.72
CA PHE A 76 0.43 4.17 -10.92
C PHE A 76 -0.76 3.29 -11.30
N SER A 77 -0.94 2.98 -12.58
CA SER A 77 -2.04 2.10 -13.04
C SER A 77 -1.98 0.67 -12.47
N GLN A 78 -0.82 0.26 -11.98
CA GLN A 78 -0.59 -1.05 -11.39
C GLN A 78 -0.19 -0.99 -9.91
N ALA A 79 -0.11 0.21 -9.34
CA ALA A 79 0.44 0.40 -7.99
C ALA A 79 -0.35 -0.36 -6.92
N LEU A 80 -1.68 -0.25 -6.93
CA LEU A 80 -2.51 -0.93 -5.93
C LEU A 80 -2.38 -2.45 -5.98
N SER A 81 -2.08 -3.03 -7.14
CA SER A 81 -1.89 -4.48 -7.26
C SER A 81 -0.75 -4.99 -6.37
N LEU A 82 0.26 -4.16 -6.09
CA LEU A 82 1.38 -4.50 -5.21
C LEU A 82 0.96 -4.78 -3.76
N ILE A 83 -0.18 -4.26 -3.33
CA ILE A 83 -0.73 -4.49 -1.98
C ILE A 83 -2.08 -5.24 -2.00
N THR A 84 -2.58 -5.64 -3.17
CA THR A 84 -3.86 -6.32 -3.36
C THR A 84 -3.65 -7.66 -4.09
N ASP A 85 -3.78 -7.70 -5.39
CA ASP A 85 -3.75 -8.94 -6.20
C ASP A 85 -2.43 -9.69 -6.07
N ASN A 86 -1.31 -8.97 -6.07
CA ASN A 86 0.01 -9.61 -5.91
C ASN A 86 0.17 -10.20 -4.51
N SER A 87 -0.41 -9.56 -3.49
CA SER A 87 -0.45 -10.09 -2.13
C SER A 87 -1.33 -11.34 -2.05
N ALA A 88 -2.51 -11.32 -2.70
CA ALA A 88 -3.39 -12.47 -2.77
C ALA A 88 -2.71 -13.67 -3.44
N ARG A 89 -1.97 -13.43 -4.52
CA ARG A 89 -1.15 -14.44 -5.21
C ARG A 89 -0.05 -14.99 -4.31
N THR A 90 0.60 -14.13 -3.56
CA THR A 90 1.65 -14.54 -2.61
C THR A 90 1.11 -15.43 -1.50
N LEU A 91 -0.12 -15.16 -1.05
CA LEU A 91 -0.82 -15.91 -0.01
C LEU A 91 -1.57 -17.15 -0.52
N ASN A 92 -1.58 -17.39 -1.85
CA ASN A 92 -2.35 -18.46 -2.51
C ASN A 92 -3.86 -18.40 -2.19
N ILE A 93 -4.45 -17.20 -2.21
CA ILE A 93 -5.88 -16.98 -1.92
C ILE A 93 -6.64 -16.38 -3.12
N GLU A 94 -6.08 -16.37 -4.31
CA GLU A 94 -6.62 -15.73 -5.51
C GLU A 94 -8.04 -16.19 -5.83
N GLU A 95 -8.35 -17.48 -5.65
CA GLU A 95 -9.70 -18.01 -5.89
C GLU A 95 -10.76 -17.41 -4.97
N ARG A 96 -10.36 -16.89 -3.80
CA ARG A 96 -11.25 -16.30 -2.80
C ARG A 96 -11.08 -14.78 -2.68
N TYR A 97 -10.19 -14.20 -3.47
CA TYR A 97 -9.86 -12.78 -3.46
C TYR A 97 -10.43 -12.07 -4.68
N GLY A 98 -10.86 -10.82 -4.50
CA GLY A 98 -11.38 -9.97 -5.57
C GLY A 98 -12.90 -9.74 -5.47
N ILE A 99 -13.38 -8.74 -6.20
CA ILE A 99 -14.80 -8.36 -6.25
C ILE A 99 -15.42 -9.04 -7.47
N GLU A 100 -15.84 -10.28 -7.29
CA GLU A 100 -16.45 -11.10 -8.33
C GLU A 100 -17.63 -11.89 -7.78
N VAL A 101 -18.61 -12.21 -8.64
CA VAL A 101 -19.75 -13.04 -8.26
C VAL A 101 -19.29 -14.43 -7.83
N GLY A 102 -19.73 -14.86 -6.65
CA GLY A 102 -19.37 -16.15 -6.05
C GLY A 102 -18.16 -16.10 -5.11
N LYS A 103 -17.41 -15.01 -5.08
CA LYS A 103 -16.34 -14.82 -4.08
C LYS A 103 -16.89 -14.20 -2.79
N PRO A 104 -16.20 -14.39 -1.65
CA PRO A 104 -16.59 -13.77 -0.39
C PRO A 104 -16.60 -12.24 -0.51
N ALA A 105 -17.66 -11.60 -0.05
CA ALA A 105 -17.76 -10.13 -0.03
C ALA A 105 -16.83 -9.55 1.05
N SER A 106 -15.55 -9.35 0.67
CA SER A 106 -14.53 -8.78 1.55
C SER A 106 -13.80 -7.68 0.79
N PHE A 107 -14.01 -6.42 1.20
CA PHE A 107 -13.44 -5.25 0.51
C PHE A 107 -13.33 -4.05 1.45
N ASN A 108 -12.53 -3.09 1.04
CA ASN A 108 -12.46 -1.75 1.64
C ASN A 108 -12.96 -0.72 0.64
N LEU A 109 -13.74 0.24 1.13
CA LEU A 109 -14.07 1.47 0.42
C LEU A 109 -13.12 2.56 0.90
N LEU A 110 -12.39 3.14 -0.03
CA LEU A 110 -11.40 4.19 0.24
C LEU A 110 -11.96 5.56 -0.18
N GLU A 111 -11.53 6.60 0.51
CA GLU A 111 -11.82 7.98 0.15
C GLU A 111 -10.99 8.38 -1.07
N GLY A 112 -11.65 8.67 -2.19
CA GLY A 112 -11.03 9.05 -3.46
C GLY A 112 -11.94 8.72 -4.65
N GLU A 113 -11.68 9.34 -5.78
CA GLU A 113 -12.46 9.14 -7.01
C GLU A 113 -11.90 8.02 -7.88
N ASP A 114 -10.59 7.78 -7.79
CA ASP A 114 -9.86 6.76 -8.53
C ASP A 114 -8.59 6.33 -7.77
N ASP A 115 -7.91 5.31 -8.29
CA ASP A 115 -6.69 4.75 -7.70
C ASP A 115 -5.59 5.79 -7.51
N TYR A 116 -5.45 6.71 -8.47
CA TYR A 116 -4.46 7.77 -8.41
C TYR A 116 -4.77 8.78 -7.30
N SER A 117 -6.03 9.22 -7.18
CA SER A 117 -6.44 10.15 -6.14
C SER A 117 -6.33 9.53 -4.75
N VAL A 118 -6.75 8.27 -4.59
CA VAL A 118 -6.57 7.50 -3.34
C VAL A 118 -5.11 7.45 -2.93
N LEU A 119 -4.22 7.16 -3.87
CA LEU A 119 -2.79 7.06 -3.60
C LEU A 119 -2.20 8.44 -3.24
N ARG A 120 -2.51 9.46 -4.04
CA ARG A 120 -2.00 10.84 -3.88
C ARG A 120 -2.43 11.48 -2.56
N THR A 121 -3.68 11.27 -2.16
CA THR A 121 -4.24 11.84 -0.93
C THR A 121 -4.09 10.96 0.29
N GLN A 122 -3.57 9.74 0.12
CA GLN A 122 -3.52 8.71 1.17
C GLN A 122 -4.91 8.43 1.76
N GLY A 123 -5.90 8.26 0.85
CA GLY A 123 -7.32 8.14 1.17
C GLY A 123 -7.61 7.24 2.37
N GLU A 124 -8.48 7.71 3.25
CA GLU A 124 -8.86 6.95 4.44
C GLU A 124 -9.82 5.81 4.07
N VAL A 125 -9.80 4.74 4.84
CA VAL A 125 -10.78 3.66 4.73
C VAL A 125 -12.10 4.14 5.33
N LEU A 126 -13.14 4.27 4.51
CA LEU A 126 -14.48 4.69 4.92
C LEU A 126 -15.33 3.50 5.38
N LEU A 127 -15.16 2.37 4.72
CA LEU A 127 -15.89 1.15 5.04
C LEU A 127 -14.96 -0.06 4.87
N SER A 128 -15.01 -0.99 5.81
CA SER A 128 -14.40 -2.30 5.68
C SER A 128 -15.45 -3.38 5.86
N VAL A 129 -15.54 -4.27 4.88
CA VAL A 129 -16.45 -5.40 4.87
C VAL A 129 -15.65 -6.68 4.82
N ARG A 130 -16.03 -7.67 5.65
CA ARG A 130 -15.45 -9.00 5.65
C ARG A 130 -16.54 -10.05 5.65
N HIS A 131 -16.51 -10.92 4.64
CA HIS A 131 -17.53 -11.98 4.46
C HIS A 131 -18.97 -11.45 4.50
N GLY A 132 -19.21 -10.24 3.95
CA GLY A 132 -20.52 -9.60 3.94
C GLY A 132 -20.88 -8.82 5.21
N GLU A 133 -20.05 -8.86 6.23
CA GLU A 133 -20.26 -8.11 7.48
C GLU A 133 -19.43 -6.83 7.52
N ILE A 134 -20.04 -5.73 7.91
CA ILE A 134 -19.34 -4.46 8.15
C ILE A 134 -18.54 -4.57 9.44
N ILE A 135 -17.22 -4.51 9.34
CA ILE A 135 -16.31 -4.58 10.50
C ILE A 135 -15.75 -3.23 10.90
N MET A 136 -15.84 -2.22 10.01
CA MET A 136 -15.43 -0.85 10.31
C MET A 136 -16.18 0.11 9.39
N GLN A 137 -16.60 1.24 9.94
CA GLN A 137 -17.17 2.37 9.20
C GLN A 137 -16.64 3.68 9.76
N ARG A 138 -16.36 4.63 8.87
CA ARG A 138 -15.91 5.98 9.20
C ARG A 138 -16.68 6.97 8.34
N GLU A 139 -17.13 8.06 8.95
CA GLU A 139 -17.66 9.20 8.19
C GLU A 139 -16.53 9.97 7.51
N PRO A 140 -16.73 10.44 6.27
CA PRO A 140 -15.77 11.32 5.61
C PRO A 140 -15.51 12.60 6.42
N ALA A 141 -14.31 13.13 6.34
CA ALA A 141 -13.98 14.39 7.00
C ALA A 141 -14.82 15.54 6.42
N LYS A 142 -15.50 16.28 7.29
CA LYS A 142 -16.22 17.50 6.89
C LYS A 142 -15.23 18.68 6.95
N ILE A 143 -14.88 19.20 5.78
CA ILE A 143 -14.03 20.39 5.66
C ILE A 143 -14.93 21.63 5.55
N THR A 144 -14.71 22.59 6.45
CA THR A 144 -15.39 23.89 6.38
C THR A 144 -14.34 24.95 6.05
N THR A 145 -14.50 25.60 4.91
CA THR A 145 -13.64 26.72 4.50
C THR A 145 -14.33 28.05 4.81
N PRO A 146 -13.58 29.09 5.24
CA PRO A 146 -14.12 30.43 5.37
C PRO A 146 -14.66 30.96 4.02
N GLN A 147 -15.74 31.75 4.05
CA GLN A 147 -16.38 32.28 2.82
C GLN A 147 -15.44 33.10 1.92
N TRP A 148 -14.35 33.65 2.48
CA TRP A 148 -13.38 34.44 1.73
C TRP A 148 -12.36 33.58 0.93
N LEU A 149 -12.44 32.25 1.04
CA LEU A 149 -11.63 31.29 0.27
C LEU A 149 -12.40 30.67 -0.90
N GLY A 150 -13.63 31.08 -1.13
CA GLY A 150 -14.47 30.61 -2.25
C GLY A 150 -14.37 31.48 -3.48
#